data_070f8c978e9bf2b650dcd9fe49552a82
#
_entry.id   070f8c978e9bf2b650dcd9fe49552a82
#
_cell.length_a   1.000
_cell.length_b   1.000
_cell.length_c   1.000
_cell.angle_alpha   90.00
_cell.angle_beta   90.00
_cell.angle_gamma   90.00
#
_symmetry.space_group_name_H-M   'P 1'
#
loop_
_entity.id
_entity.type
_entity.pdbx_description
1 polymer ?
#
loop_
_entity_poly.entity_id
_entity_poly.type
_entity_poly.pdbx_seq_one_letter_code
_entity_poly.pdbx_strand_id
1 'polypeptide(L)'
;MYILIPMDDNDLEEARITTINEATVWVQLLVEEGRVVETNINQDKDAFENQSQILVVKNDNEYVWPFIELGMMVLVAHIQRSVDDIVEAYLFRE
;
A
#
# COMPACT_ATOMS: atom_id res chain seq x y z
N MET A 1 -11.78 -5.16 0.32
CA MET A 1 -11.12 -3.86 0.45
C MET A 1 -9.73 -3.92 -0.16
N TYR A 2 -9.41 -2.95 -0.99
CA TYR A 2 -8.12 -2.90 -1.67
C TYR A 2 -7.21 -1.87 -1.00
N ILE A 3 -5.97 -2.28 -0.74
CA ILE A 3 -4.95 -1.44 -0.10
C ILE A 3 -3.79 -1.27 -1.07
N LEU A 4 -3.37 -0.02 -1.30
CA LEU A 4 -2.30 0.32 -2.25
C LEU A 4 -1.06 0.76 -1.48
N ILE A 5 0.10 0.19 -1.84
CA ILE A 5 1.36 0.45 -1.14
C ILE A 5 2.48 0.69 -2.14
N PRO A 6 3.21 1.83 -2.04
CA PRO A 6 4.38 2.07 -2.89
C PRO A 6 5.59 1.30 -2.36
N MET A 7 6.24 0.53 -3.22
CA MET A 7 7.34 -0.34 -2.83
C MET A 7 8.58 -0.07 -3.68
N ASP A 8 9.73 -0.50 -3.18
CA ASP A 8 11.01 -0.27 -3.84
C ASP A 8 11.52 -1.48 -4.63
N ASP A 9 10.82 -2.60 -4.59
CA ASP A 9 11.24 -3.83 -5.27
C ASP A 9 10.02 -4.66 -5.61
N ASN A 10 10.09 -5.42 -6.71
CA ASN A 10 9.02 -6.32 -7.10
C ASN A 10 9.12 -7.70 -6.43
N ASP A 11 10.20 -7.97 -5.69
CA ASP A 11 10.32 -9.17 -4.89
C ASP A 11 9.76 -8.86 -3.49
N LEU A 12 8.57 -9.34 -3.19
CA LEU A 12 7.88 -8.96 -1.96
C LEU A 12 8.60 -9.41 -0.68
N GLU A 13 9.48 -10.42 -0.78
CA GLU A 13 10.25 -10.84 0.38
C GLU A 13 11.34 -9.82 0.74
N GLU A 14 11.84 -9.10 -0.26
CA GLU A 14 12.90 -8.10 -0.08
C GLU A 14 12.37 -6.68 -0.09
N ALA A 15 11.18 -6.46 -0.64
CA ALA A 15 10.63 -5.12 -0.85
C ALA A 15 10.38 -4.39 0.45
N ARG A 16 10.61 -3.09 0.42
CA ARG A 16 10.32 -2.19 1.53
C ARG A 16 9.43 -1.08 1.02
N ILE A 17 8.59 -0.55 1.90
CA ILE A 17 7.78 0.62 1.56
C ILE A 17 8.72 1.79 1.27
N THR A 18 8.38 2.57 0.24
CA THR A 18 9.13 3.75 -0.12
C THR A 18 8.16 4.93 -0.28
N THR A 19 8.69 6.10 -0.59
CA THR A 19 7.82 7.26 -0.80
C THR A 19 7.07 7.10 -2.12
N ILE A 20 5.96 7.82 -2.25
CA ILE A 20 5.16 7.81 -3.48
C ILE A 20 6.03 8.19 -4.68
N ASN A 21 6.90 9.19 -4.49
CA ASN A 21 7.73 9.70 -5.59
C ASN A 21 8.84 8.75 -5.99
N GLU A 22 9.27 7.87 -5.07
CA GLU A 22 10.38 6.96 -5.31
C GLU A 22 9.92 5.54 -5.63
N ALA A 23 8.63 5.30 -5.65
CA ALA A 23 8.09 3.96 -5.87
C ALA A 23 8.51 3.42 -7.25
N THR A 24 9.10 2.24 -7.25
CA THR A 24 9.44 1.55 -8.50
C THR A 24 8.34 0.58 -8.88
N VAL A 25 7.60 0.08 -7.89
CA VAL A 25 6.45 -0.77 -8.10
C VAL A 25 5.38 -0.40 -7.08
N TRP A 26 4.15 -0.81 -7.36
CA TRP A 26 3.01 -0.64 -6.46
C TRP A 26 2.42 -2.00 -6.17
N VAL A 27 2.04 -2.21 -4.93
CA VAL A 27 1.38 -3.45 -4.48
C VAL A 27 -0.05 -3.10 -4.13
N GLN A 28 -0.99 -3.89 -4.63
CA GLN A 28 -2.39 -3.76 -4.24
C GLN A 28 -2.81 -5.07 -3.57
N LEU A 29 -3.25 -4.97 -2.32
CA LEU A 29 -3.70 -6.12 -1.55
C LEU A 29 -5.22 -6.10 -1.51
N LEU A 30 -5.84 -7.26 -1.74
CA LEU A 30 -7.26 -7.42 -1.47
C LEU A 30 -7.40 -8.07 -0.11
N VAL A 31 -8.09 -7.38 0.80
CA VAL A 31 -8.30 -7.83 2.16
C VAL A 31 -9.78 -8.13 2.37
N GLU A 32 -10.08 -9.35 2.82
CA GLU A 32 -11.44 -9.77 3.14
C GLU A 32 -11.43 -10.57 4.42
N GLU A 33 -12.34 -10.24 5.33
CA GLU A 33 -12.50 -10.93 6.60
C GLU A 33 -11.19 -10.98 7.40
N GLY A 34 -10.47 -9.85 7.40
CA GLY A 34 -9.26 -9.69 8.22
C GLY A 34 -8.03 -10.38 7.68
N ARG A 35 -8.02 -10.79 6.42
CA ARG A 35 -6.85 -11.43 5.82
C ARG A 35 -6.67 -11.02 4.38
N VAL A 36 -5.43 -11.15 3.90
CA VAL A 36 -5.08 -10.87 2.51
C VAL A 36 -5.44 -12.09 1.66
N VAL A 37 -6.34 -11.89 0.68
CA VAL A 37 -6.77 -12.97 -0.20
C VAL A 37 -6.20 -12.85 -1.61
N GLU A 38 -5.63 -11.68 -1.96
CA GLU A 38 -5.03 -11.47 -3.27
C GLU A 38 -3.95 -10.41 -3.17
N THR A 39 -2.84 -10.60 -3.91
CA THR A 39 -1.75 -9.64 -3.97
C THR A 39 -1.40 -9.40 -5.43
N ASN A 40 -1.47 -8.15 -5.87
CA ASN A 40 -1.13 -7.76 -7.23
C ASN A 40 0.01 -6.75 -7.19
N ILE A 41 0.90 -6.84 -8.16
CA ILE A 41 2.04 -5.94 -8.30
C ILE A 41 2.01 -5.32 -9.68
N ASN A 42 2.27 -4.01 -9.76
CA ASN A 42 2.35 -3.32 -11.04
C ASN A 42 3.30 -2.14 -10.90
N GLN A 43 3.96 -1.78 -11.98
CA GLN A 43 4.83 -0.61 -12.00
C GLN A 43 4.03 0.70 -12.02
N ASP A 44 2.79 0.64 -12.47
CA ASP A 44 1.93 1.82 -12.58
C ASP A 44 0.78 1.70 -11.58
N LYS A 45 0.67 2.69 -10.70
CA LYS A 45 -0.38 2.70 -9.68
C LYS A 45 -1.79 2.75 -10.26
N ASP A 46 -1.92 3.19 -11.51
CA ASP A 46 -3.22 3.35 -12.16
C ASP A 46 -3.59 2.14 -13.02
N ALA A 47 -2.74 1.10 -13.06
CA ALA A 47 -2.96 -0.06 -13.91
C ALA A 47 -3.79 -1.16 -13.26
N PHE A 48 -4.14 -1.03 -11.99
CA PHE A 48 -4.96 -2.03 -11.31
C PHE A 48 -6.42 -1.91 -11.75
N GLU A 49 -7.07 -3.05 -11.94
CA GLU A 49 -8.46 -3.08 -12.36
C GLU A 49 -9.41 -2.45 -11.36
N ASN A 50 -9.11 -2.58 -10.08
CA ASN A 50 -9.99 -2.14 -9.02
C ASN A 50 -9.42 -0.92 -8.32
N GLN A 51 -10.31 0.00 -7.93
CA GLN A 51 -9.94 1.18 -7.19
C GLN A 51 -9.58 0.78 -5.75
N SER A 52 -8.43 1.26 -5.27
CA SER A 52 -8.04 1.04 -3.88
C SER A 52 -8.81 1.98 -2.95
N GLN A 53 -9.13 1.52 -1.76
CA GLN A 53 -9.81 2.32 -0.75
C GLN A 53 -8.84 2.92 0.24
N ILE A 54 -7.65 2.32 0.38
CA ILE A 54 -6.65 2.77 1.35
C ILE A 54 -5.31 2.89 0.65
N LEU A 55 -4.60 3.98 0.95
CA LEU A 55 -3.20 4.18 0.54
C LEU A 55 -2.34 4.14 1.80
N VAL A 56 -1.29 3.34 1.80
CA VAL A 56 -0.31 3.34 2.88
C VAL A 56 0.90 4.12 2.41
N VAL A 57 1.34 5.10 3.18
CA VAL A 57 2.50 5.93 2.84
C VAL A 57 3.59 5.76 3.90
N LYS A 58 4.82 6.06 3.49
CA LYS A 58 5.97 5.92 4.38
C LYS A 58 6.07 7.08 5.37
N ASN A 59 5.77 8.28 4.91
CA ASN A 59 5.89 9.50 5.71
C ASN A 59 4.59 10.30 5.71
N ASP A 60 4.34 11.06 6.76
CA ASP A 60 3.13 11.84 6.89
C ASP A 60 3.16 13.16 6.11
N ASN A 61 4.29 13.50 5.51
CA ASN A 61 4.45 14.73 4.73
C ASN A 61 4.46 14.50 3.22
N GLU A 62 4.06 13.32 2.76
CA GLU A 62 4.03 13.03 1.33
C GLU A 62 2.81 13.68 0.67
N TYR A 63 2.93 13.93 -0.64
CA TYR A 63 1.84 14.56 -1.37
C TYR A 63 0.76 13.53 -1.71
N VAL A 64 -0.28 13.50 -0.88
CA VAL A 64 -1.34 12.48 -0.98
C VAL A 64 -2.64 13.03 -1.55
N TRP A 65 -2.68 14.31 -1.88
CA TRP A 65 -3.93 14.96 -2.30
C TRP A 65 -4.64 14.27 -3.47
N PRO A 66 -3.93 13.82 -4.54
CA PRO A 66 -4.62 13.13 -5.64
C PRO A 66 -5.33 11.85 -5.19
N PHE A 67 -4.79 11.17 -4.19
CA PHE A 67 -5.40 9.94 -3.66
C PHE A 67 -6.62 10.26 -2.80
N ILE A 68 -6.54 11.33 -2.02
CA ILE A 68 -7.68 11.78 -1.21
C ILE A 68 -8.84 12.19 -2.12
N GLU A 69 -8.55 12.83 -3.24
CA GLU A 69 -9.59 13.22 -4.19
C GLU A 69 -10.28 12.01 -4.82
N LEU A 70 -9.62 10.86 -4.85
CA LEU A 70 -10.22 9.62 -5.32
C LEU A 70 -11.01 8.90 -4.22
N GLY A 71 -11.09 9.50 -3.04
CA GLY A 71 -11.83 8.93 -1.92
C GLY A 71 -11.04 7.93 -1.09
N MET A 72 -9.72 7.89 -1.25
CA MET A 72 -8.90 6.95 -0.49
C MET A 72 -8.60 7.48 0.91
N MET A 73 -8.56 6.55 1.86
CA MET A 73 -8.06 6.83 3.20
C MET A 73 -6.55 6.65 3.20
N VAL A 74 -5.82 7.53 3.88
CA VAL A 74 -4.36 7.47 3.94
C VAL A 74 -3.91 7.01 5.33
N LEU A 75 -3.08 5.97 5.35
CA LEU A 75 -2.48 5.47 6.58
C LEU A 75 -0.97 5.63 6.48
N VAL A 76 -0.32 6.01 7.58
CA VAL A 76 1.12 6.22 7.61
C VAL A 76 1.80 5.04 8.29
N ALA A 77 2.74 4.40 7.59
CA ALA A 77 3.54 3.30 8.14
C ALA A 77 4.80 3.89 8.77
N HIS A 78 4.70 4.30 10.03
CA HIS A 78 5.82 4.97 10.72
C HIS A 78 7.05 4.09 10.85
N ILE A 79 6.85 2.81 11.19
CA ILE A 79 7.97 1.89 11.42
C ILE A 79 7.89 0.62 10.58
N GLN A 80 6.71 0.30 10.06
CA GLN A 80 6.55 -0.88 9.22
C GLN A 80 7.25 -0.65 7.88
N ARG A 81 7.93 -1.68 7.36
CA ARG A 81 8.69 -1.55 6.12
C ARG A 81 8.30 -2.58 5.07
N SER A 82 8.02 -3.82 5.46
CA SER A 82 7.61 -4.86 4.51
C SER A 82 6.10 -4.94 4.42
N VAL A 83 5.61 -5.63 3.37
CA VAL A 83 4.18 -5.88 3.23
C VAL A 83 3.67 -6.64 4.46
N ASP A 84 4.43 -7.64 4.92
CA ASP A 84 4.02 -8.43 6.09
C ASP A 84 3.91 -7.57 7.34
N ASP A 85 4.85 -6.66 7.55
CA ASP A 85 4.80 -5.75 8.72
C ASP A 85 3.58 -4.86 8.65
N ILE A 86 3.26 -4.35 7.47
CA ILE A 86 2.11 -3.46 7.28
C ILE A 86 0.80 -4.22 7.49
N VAL A 87 0.70 -5.42 6.94
CA VAL A 87 -0.48 -6.27 7.11
C VAL A 87 -0.69 -6.57 8.59
N GLU A 88 0.37 -6.97 9.28
CA GLU A 88 0.28 -7.29 10.70
C GLU A 88 -0.17 -6.10 11.52
N ALA A 89 0.36 -4.91 11.21
CA ALA A 89 0.04 -3.71 11.98
C ALA A 89 -1.40 -3.25 11.78
N TYR A 90 -1.93 -3.39 10.57
CA TYR A 90 -3.22 -2.79 10.23
C TYR A 90 -4.38 -3.78 10.16
N LEU A 91 -4.11 -5.08 10.02
CA LEU A 91 -5.17 -6.08 9.92
C LEU A 91 -5.36 -6.87 11.20
N PHE A 92 -4.30 -7.06 11.98
CA PHE A 92 -4.36 -7.91 13.17
C PHE A 92 -4.27 -7.14 14.49
N ARG A 93 -4.19 -5.82 14.41
CA ARG A 93 -4.20 -5.03 15.64
C ARG A 93 -5.63 -4.98 16.20
N GLU A 94 -5.71 -4.98 17.48
CA GLU A 94 -6.98 -4.88 18.20
C GLU A 94 -7.22 -3.47 18.71
#